data_8b95153f4193cc902b17021cda0e4215
#
_entry.id   8b95153f4193cc902b17021cda0e4215
#
_cell.length_a   1.000
_cell.length_b   1.000
_cell.length_c   1.000
_cell.angle_alpha   90.00
_cell.angle_beta   90.00
_cell.angle_gamma   90.00
#
_symmetry.space_group_name_H-M   'P 1'
#
loop_
_entity.id
_entity.type
_entity.pdbx_description
1 polymer ?
#
loop_
_entity_poly.entity_id
_entity_poly.type
_entity_poly.pdbx_seq_one_letter_code
_entity_poly.pdbx_strand_id
1 'polypeptide(L)'
;LMGESWYGLYLNGEKAGYAVNRTSRDDEGHIVLVEDAQFQINMVGVKQDMHIFSRRVYAETGELLRIDSKVTDPAGTSEFNARVEGDKLHMVSIIGGTPEEEVLPRPSESLADAVKHAQWVLDQPSVGDTLNFTQFEPMYQKEVAGMSRIIGVEERILNGIKTKVYKIKTSLDLMGIELVSFVDENGTTLEDVVADIITMRLEPEAMARDVNYTNDVIVSNAALVTAPIANPRGRDELELTLDGPLSEDHLFNDERQFIEARGDSFRFVAHQVSLDDFEPATLPVENEEVTHWLRPTVFVQSEAPELIEKARAIVGDERDSLQVARKLCHWVSDNMRSTFSARLTNALEVLDSREGDCTEHSILFIGLARAIGLPAREVAGLVYVEGNQPGFYFHQWAKVWVGKWIDVDPTFNQTLADVTHIKLAEGDLFNQARLIPIIGNLEIKVPETAAAETEPEDTASGGDAEAKPAS
;
A
#
# COMPACT_ATOMS: atom_id res chain seq x y z
N LEU A 1 0.62 32.98 -1.32
CA LEU A 1 0.35 31.73 -0.54
C LEU A 1 -1.11 31.60 -0.12
N MET A 2 -1.86 32.70 0.11
CA MET A 2 -3.27 32.64 0.48
C MET A 2 -4.12 32.36 -0.77
N GLY A 3 -4.99 31.37 -0.71
CA GLY A 3 -5.84 31.02 -1.85
C GLY A 3 -6.27 29.57 -1.86
N GLU A 4 -6.88 29.18 -2.97
CA GLU A 4 -7.41 27.86 -3.22
C GLU A 4 -6.96 27.39 -4.61
N SER A 5 -6.53 26.14 -4.71
CA SER A 5 -6.15 25.49 -5.96
C SER A 5 -6.89 24.16 -6.08
N TRP A 6 -7.54 23.96 -7.23
CA TRP A 6 -8.32 22.76 -7.54
C TRP A 6 -7.56 21.86 -8.50
N TYR A 7 -7.62 20.56 -8.26
CA TYR A 7 -6.94 19.54 -9.05
C TYR A 7 -7.94 18.44 -9.44
N GLY A 8 -7.93 18.05 -10.71
CA GLY A 8 -8.51 16.78 -11.14
C GLY A 8 -7.59 15.63 -10.71
N LEU A 9 -8.14 14.60 -10.12
CA LEU A 9 -7.42 13.39 -9.71
C LEU A 9 -7.70 12.28 -10.72
N TYR A 10 -6.62 11.72 -11.29
CA TYR A 10 -6.69 10.70 -12.33
C TYR A 10 -6.01 9.42 -11.85
N LEU A 11 -6.63 8.27 -12.09
CA LEU A 11 -6.07 6.94 -11.89
C LEU A 11 -5.89 6.27 -13.26
N ASN A 12 -4.67 5.88 -13.59
CA ASN A 12 -4.34 5.31 -14.91
C ASN A 12 -4.87 6.16 -16.08
N GLY A 13 -4.84 7.48 -15.95
CA GLY A 13 -5.27 8.42 -16.99
C GLY A 13 -6.78 8.72 -17.02
N GLU A 14 -7.61 8.02 -16.24
CA GLU A 14 -9.05 8.30 -16.11
C GLU A 14 -9.34 9.13 -14.86
N LYS A 15 -10.24 10.09 -15.01
CA LYS A 15 -10.61 10.99 -13.92
C LYS A 15 -11.41 10.25 -12.86
N ALA A 16 -10.82 10.08 -11.69
CA ALA A 16 -11.37 9.36 -10.56
C ALA A 16 -11.95 10.30 -9.48
N GLY A 17 -11.54 11.57 -9.46
CA GLY A 17 -11.94 12.47 -8.42
C GLY A 17 -11.34 13.86 -8.55
N TYR A 18 -11.26 14.56 -7.43
CA TYR A 18 -10.65 15.87 -7.34
C TYR A 18 -9.97 16.07 -5.98
N ALA A 19 -9.06 17.04 -5.94
CA ALA A 19 -8.48 17.54 -4.71
C ALA A 19 -8.53 19.07 -4.69
N VAL A 20 -8.54 19.63 -3.49
CA VAL A 20 -8.43 21.08 -3.27
C VAL A 20 -7.43 21.35 -2.17
N ASN A 21 -6.48 22.23 -2.46
CA ASN A 21 -5.50 22.76 -1.51
C ASN A 21 -5.88 24.19 -1.17
N ARG A 22 -6.05 24.49 0.13
CA ARG A 22 -6.41 25.81 0.64
C ARG A 22 -5.39 26.30 1.63
N THR A 23 -4.98 27.55 1.47
CA THR A 23 -4.19 28.26 2.46
C THR A 23 -4.96 29.48 2.94
N SER A 24 -5.21 29.57 4.24
CA SER A 24 -6.00 30.64 4.87
C SER A 24 -5.38 31.08 6.19
N ARG A 25 -5.97 32.13 6.80
CA ARG A 25 -5.74 32.48 8.21
C ARG A 25 -7.01 32.25 9.01
N ASP A 26 -6.85 31.72 10.22
CA ASP A 26 -7.97 31.66 11.17
C ASP A 26 -8.16 32.98 11.93
N ASP A 27 -9.15 33.02 12.81
CA ASP A 27 -9.51 34.23 13.59
C ASP A 27 -8.41 34.62 14.60
N GLU A 28 -7.49 33.69 14.94
CA GLU A 28 -6.35 33.92 15.82
C GLU A 28 -5.10 34.37 15.05
N GLY A 29 -5.18 34.40 13.71
CA GLY A 29 -4.09 34.81 12.82
C GLY A 29 -3.16 33.67 12.42
N HIS A 30 -3.43 32.43 12.84
CA HIS A 30 -2.66 31.26 12.46
C HIS A 30 -2.79 30.95 10.96
N ILE A 31 -1.76 30.39 10.39
CA ILE A 31 -1.78 29.94 9.00
C ILE A 31 -2.30 28.49 8.96
N VAL A 32 -3.35 28.30 8.18
CA VAL A 32 -4.02 27.01 8.04
C VAL A 32 -3.83 26.50 6.62
N LEU A 33 -3.20 25.34 6.49
CA LEU A 33 -3.09 24.58 5.24
C LEU A 33 -4.11 23.44 5.29
N VAL A 34 -4.93 23.31 4.25
CA VAL A 34 -5.92 22.24 4.10
C VAL A 34 -5.70 21.57 2.77
N GLU A 35 -5.63 20.26 2.79
CA GLU A 35 -5.69 19.38 1.64
C GLU A 35 -6.92 18.50 1.78
N ASP A 36 -7.78 18.48 0.76
CA ASP A 36 -9.06 17.79 0.78
C ASP A 36 -9.25 17.10 -0.57
N ALA A 37 -9.15 15.78 -0.59
CA ALA A 37 -9.23 14.97 -1.79
C ALA A 37 -10.42 14.00 -1.71
N GLN A 38 -11.26 14.01 -2.74
CA GLN A 38 -12.38 13.09 -2.89
C GLN A 38 -12.25 12.36 -4.22
N PHE A 39 -12.25 11.04 -4.18
CA PHE A 39 -12.12 10.24 -5.38
C PHE A 39 -12.87 8.92 -5.25
N GLN A 40 -13.20 8.35 -6.38
CA GLN A 40 -13.90 7.09 -6.49
C GLN A 40 -12.94 6.06 -7.11
N ILE A 41 -12.82 4.91 -6.46
CA ILE A 41 -12.14 3.75 -7.02
C ILE A 41 -13.16 2.67 -7.31
N ASN A 42 -12.93 1.90 -8.37
CA ASN A 42 -13.74 0.72 -8.68
C ASN A 42 -12.89 -0.52 -8.40
N MET A 43 -13.34 -1.36 -7.48
CA MET A 43 -12.64 -2.58 -7.07
C MET A 43 -13.57 -3.78 -7.25
N VAL A 44 -13.21 -4.69 -8.17
CA VAL A 44 -14.03 -5.88 -8.51
C VAL A 44 -15.50 -5.53 -8.82
N GLY A 45 -15.72 -4.47 -9.61
CA GLY A 45 -17.05 -4.03 -10.00
C GLY A 45 -17.82 -3.26 -8.90
N VAL A 46 -17.22 -3.05 -7.73
CA VAL A 46 -17.81 -2.25 -6.64
C VAL A 46 -17.15 -0.89 -6.59
N LYS A 47 -17.96 0.16 -6.76
CA LYS A 47 -17.49 1.54 -6.62
C LYS A 47 -17.35 1.91 -5.15
N GLN A 48 -16.20 2.47 -4.79
CA GLN A 48 -15.88 2.91 -3.45
C GLN A 48 -15.50 4.39 -3.45
N ASP A 49 -16.19 5.17 -2.65
CA ASP A 49 -15.89 6.58 -2.46
C ASP A 49 -14.84 6.74 -1.35
N MET A 50 -13.76 7.44 -1.67
CA MET A 50 -12.66 7.73 -0.77
C MET A 50 -12.60 9.23 -0.50
N HIS A 51 -12.35 9.60 0.76
CA HIS A 51 -12.14 10.98 1.17
C HIS A 51 -10.92 11.08 2.06
N ILE A 52 -9.91 11.83 1.62
CA ILE A 52 -8.69 12.12 2.37
C ILE A 52 -8.70 13.61 2.71
N PHE A 53 -8.59 13.90 3.99
CA PHE A 53 -8.53 15.27 4.51
C PHE A 53 -7.31 15.43 5.38
N SER A 54 -6.56 16.51 5.18
CA SER A 54 -5.46 16.93 6.03
C SER A 54 -5.54 18.41 6.33
N ARG A 55 -5.34 18.78 7.58
CA ARG A 55 -5.30 20.17 8.04
C ARG A 55 -4.09 20.36 8.93
N ARG A 56 -3.22 21.29 8.56
CA ARG A 56 -2.07 21.72 9.36
C ARG A 56 -2.24 23.16 9.79
N VAL A 57 -2.00 23.45 11.05
CA VAL A 57 -2.11 24.78 11.63
C VAL A 57 -0.75 25.22 12.14
N TYR A 58 -0.30 26.38 11.70
CA TYR A 58 0.97 26.97 12.09
C TYR A 58 0.75 28.33 12.74
N ALA A 59 1.52 28.62 13.79
CA ALA A 59 1.58 29.96 14.34
C ALA A 59 2.06 30.97 13.30
N GLU A 60 1.85 32.26 13.52
CA GLU A 60 2.38 33.32 12.65
C GLU A 60 3.92 33.30 12.58
N THR A 61 4.58 32.80 13.61
CA THR A 61 6.01 32.55 13.68
C THR A 61 6.47 31.38 12.81
N GLY A 62 5.54 30.58 12.26
CA GLY A 62 5.80 29.42 11.43
C GLY A 62 5.90 28.09 12.18
N GLU A 63 5.74 28.07 13.50
CA GLU A 63 5.77 26.85 14.29
C GLU A 63 4.50 26.02 14.08
N LEU A 64 4.65 24.70 13.95
CA LEU A 64 3.52 23.77 13.90
C LEU A 64 2.79 23.75 15.25
N LEU A 65 1.47 23.89 15.20
CA LEU A 65 0.57 23.89 16.37
C LEU A 65 -0.32 22.65 16.40
N ARG A 66 -0.85 22.25 15.23
CA ARG A 66 -1.84 21.18 15.15
C ARG A 66 -1.83 20.52 13.80
N ILE A 67 -2.10 19.19 13.79
CA ILE A 67 -2.39 18.41 12.61
C ILE A 67 -3.69 17.65 12.84
N ASP A 68 -4.63 17.73 11.90
CA ASP A 68 -5.80 16.89 11.82
C ASP A 68 -5.76 16.16 10.48
N SER A 69 -5.78 14.86 10.50
CA SER A 69 -5.82 14.02 9.29
C SER A 69 -6.94 13.02 9.39
N LYS A 70 -7.63 12.77 8.28
CA LYS A 70 -8.79 11.91 8.22
C LYS A 70 -8.85 11.17 6.90
N VAL A 71 -9.06 9.87 6.98
CA VAL A 71 -9.32 9.02 5.82
C VAL A 71 -10.69 8.39 6.02
N THR A 72 -11.60 8.62 5.08
CA THR A 72 -12.94 8.03 5.09
C THR A 72 -13.11 7.17 3.84
N ASP A 73 -13.63 5.98 4.03
CA ASP A 73 -14.02 5.05 3.00
C ASP A 73 -15.44 4.49 3.30
N PRO A 74 -16.02 3.62 2.45
CA PRO A 74 -17.36 3.07 2.69
C PRO A 74 -17.51 2.26 3.99
N ALA A 75 -16.41 1.79 4.56
CA ALA A 75 -16.43 0.98 5.77
C ALA A 75 -16.28 1.82 7.04
N GLY A 76 -15.77 3.06 6.95
CA GLY A 76 -15.62 3.90 8.12
C GLY A 76 -14.66 5.07 7.95
N THR A 77 -14.21 5.57 9.08
CA THR A 77 -13.31 6.71 9.15
C THR A 77 -12.17 6.42 10.10
N SER A 78 -10.94 6.69 9.65
CA SER A 78 -9.74 6.74 10.49
C SER A 78 -9.33 8.19 10.68
N GLU A 79 -9.04 8.60 11.93
CA GLU A 79 -8.67 9.97 12.27
C GLU A 79 -7.33 9.99 13.04
N PHE A 80 -6.52 10.98 12.74
CA PHE A 80 -5.24 11.22 13.38
C PHE A 80 -5.18 12.71 13.78
N ASN A 81 -5.34 12.98 15.06
CA ASN A 81 -5.40 14.34 15.60
C ASN A 81 -4.19 14.57 16.50
N ALA A 82 -3.34 15.52 16.15
CA ALA A 82 -2.13 15.83 16.88
C ALA A 82 -2.06 17.30 17.27
N ARG A 83 -1.65 17.60 18.52
CA ARG A 83 -1.50 18.94 19.04
C ARG A 83 -0.14 19.11 19.71
N VAL A 84 0.55 20.19 19.39
CA VAL A 84 1.84 20.53 20.00
C VAL A 84 1.62 21.25 21.33
N GLU A 85 2.23 20.73 22.41
CA GLU A 85 2.25 21.34 23.74
C GLU A 85 3.68 21.35 24.28
N GLY A 86 4.31 22.51 24.26
CA GLY A 86 5.71 22.66 24.67
C GLY A 86 6.67 21.91 23.74
N ASP A 87 7.40 20.94 24.27
CA ASP A 87 8.35 20.08 23.57
C ASP A 87 7.77 18.72 23.14
N LYS A 88 6.44 18.58 23.25
CA LYS A 88 5.72 17.33 22.97
C LYS A 88 4.64 17.50 21.93
N LEU A 89 4.31 16.40 21.25
CA LEU A 89 3.17 16.23 20.40
C LEU A 89 2.22 15.23 21.07
N HIS A 90 1.04 15.70 21.45
CA HIS A 90 -0.06 14.86 21.93
C HIS A 90 -0.90 14.41 20.75
N MET A 91 -0.95 13.14 20.54
CA MET A 91 -1.65 12.54 19.38
C MET A 91 -2.74 11.59 19.83
N VAL A 92 -3.88 11.66 19.14
CA VAL A 92 -5.00 10.73 19.28
C VAL A 92 -5.25 10.12 17.91
N SER A 93 -5.10 8.82 17.80
CA SER A 93 -5.44 8.05 16.60
C SER A 93 -6.77 7.31 16.86
N ILE A 94 -7.71 7.40 15.93
CA ILE A 94 -8.98 6.67 15.99
C ILE A 94 -9.08 5.82 14.73
N ILE A 95 -8.90 4.53 14.88
CA ILE A 95 -8.98 3.55 13.79
C ILE A 95 -10.01 2.51 14.21
N GLY A 96 -11.02 2.27 13.36
CA GLY A 96 -12.12 1.36 13.70
C GLY A 96 -12.93 1.80 14.93
N GLY A 97 -12.97 3.13 15.19
CA GLY A 97 -13.69 3.69 16.33
C GLY A 97 -12.97 3.58 17.68
N THR A 98 -11.80 2.95 17.75
CA THR A 98 -11.00 2.82 18.96
C THR A 98 -9.98 3.94 19.06
N PRO A 99 -10.06 4.84 20.07
CA PRO A 99 -9.05 5.88 20.26
C PRO A 99 -7.81 5.32 20.97
N GLU A 100 -6.65 5.68 20.45
CA GLU A 100 -5.34 5.45 21.06
C GLU A 100 -4.64 6.79 21.26
N GLU A 101 -4.12 7.02 22.46
CA GLU A 101 -3.41 8.25 22.81
C GLU A 101 -1.89 7.99 22.91
N GLU A 102 -1.11 8.85 22.29
CA GLU A 102 0.34 8.77 22.33
C GLU A 102 0.97 10.15 22.54
N VAL A 103 2.11 10.18 23.21
CA VAL A 103 2.88 11.41 23.43
C VAL A 103 4.26 11.23 22.81
N LEU A 104 4.47 11.97 21.73
CA LEU A 104 5.70 11.94 20.92
C LEU A 104 6.57 13.18 21.18
N PRO A 105 7.85 13.18 20.80
CA PRO A 105 8.63 14.39 20.71
C PRO A 105 7.98 15.38 19.74
N ARG A 106 8.12 16.69 20.01
CA ARG A 106 7.68 17.73 19.09
C ARG A 106 8.36 17.57 17.73
N PRO A 107 7.62 17.54 16.61
CA PRO A 107 8.21 17.51 15.29
C PRO A 107 9.03 18.75 14.97
N SER A 108 10.06 18.58 14.15
CA SER A 108 10.86 19.71 13.64
C SER A 108 10.17 20.47 12.51
N GLU A 109 9.09 19.91 11.94
CA GLU A 109 8.32 20.51 10.85
C GLU A 109 7.85 21.92 11.17
N SER A 110 7.98 22.82 10.19
CA SER A 110 7.56 24.21 10.25
C SER A 110 6.79 24.61 8.99
N LEU A 111 6.13 25.77 9.02
CA LEU A 111 5.52 26.36 7.82
C LEU A 111 6.53 26.56 6.69
N ALA A 112 7.79 26.91 7.03
CA ALA A 112 8.84 27.05 6.05
C ALA A 112 9.13 25.74 5.31
N ASP A 113 9.03 24.60 5.99
CA ASP A 113 9.18 23.29 5.37
C ASP A 113 7.97 22.97 4.48
N ALA A 114 6.76 23.28 4.93
CA ALA A 114 5.52 23.05 4.17
C ALA A 114 5.48 23.84 2.84
N VAL A 115 6.09 25.04 2.78
CA VAL A 115 6.13 25.88 1.56
C VAL A 115 7.48 25.86 0.85
N LYS A 116 8.40 25.03 1.28
CA LYS A 116 9.81 25.04 0.87
C LYS A 116 10.00 24.78 -0.63
N HIS A 117 9.20 23.90 -1.22
CA HIS A 117 9.28 23.60 -2.64
C HIS A 117 8.91 24.82 -3.50
N ALA A 118 7.80 25.50 -3.17
CA ALA A 118 7.39 26.70 -3.89
C ALA A 118 8.43 27.82 -3.78
N GLN A 119 8.97 28.03 -2.58
CA GLN A 119 10.02 29.01 -2.37
C GLN A 119 11.30 28.67 -3.13
N TRP A 120 11.69 27.39 -3.13
CA TRP A 120 12.87 26.90 -3.87
C TRP A 120 12.77 27.17 -5.37
N VAL A 121 11.61 26.98 -5.96
CA VAL A 121 11.38 27.26 -7.40
C VAL A 121 11.51 28.75 -7.70
N LEU A 122 11.06 29.64 -6.79
CA LEU A 122 11.22 31.09 -6.94
C LEU A 122 12.71 31.51 -6.97
N ASP A 123 13.59 30.75 -6.34
CA ASP A 123 15.05 30.98 -6.36
C ASP A 123 15.70 30.46 -7.65
N GLN A 124 14.91 29.98 -8.64
CA GLN A 124 15.33 29.55 -9.96
C GLN A 124 16.44 28.47 -9.96
N PRO A 125 16.22 27.30 -9.33
CA PRO A 125 17.23 26.26 -9.27
C PRO A 125 17.58 25.69 -10.64
N SER A 126 18.77 25.10 -10.72
CA SER A 126 19.28 24.44 -11.93
C SER A 126 18.97 22.94 -11.93
N VAL A 127 19.00 22.32 -13.11
CA VAL A 127 18.88 20.86 -13.23
C VAL A 127 20.02 20.20 -12.46
N GLY A 128 19.68 19.26 -11.59
CA GLY A 128 20.59 18.56 -10.69
C GLY A 128 20.61 19.10 -9.26
N ASP A 129 20.12 20.32 -9.03
CA ASP A 129 20.00 20.86 -7.65
C ASP A 129 19.04 20.02 -6.81
N THR A 130 19.33 19.97 -5.52
CA THR A 130 18.56 19.18 -4.54
C THR A 130 18.09 20.01 -3.37
N LEU A 131 16.95 19.63 -2.82
CA LEU A 131 16.34 20.21 -1.64
C LEU A 131 15.99 19.09 -0.65
N ASN A 132 16.51 19.18 0.57
CA ASN A 132 16.13 18.29 1.67
C ASN A 132 15.06 18.94 2.53
N PHE A 133 14.11 18.14 2.99
CA PHE A 133 13.04 18.58 3.88
C PHE A 133 12.66 17.47 4.86
N THR A 134 11.88 17.81 5.88
CA THR A 134 11.32 16.86 6.84
C THR A 134 9.86 17.22 7.04
N GLN A 135 8.99 16.20 7.12
CA GLN A 135 7.58 16.39 7.46
C GLN A 135 7.14 15.33 8.47
N PHE A 136 6.18 15.68 9.30
CA PHE A 136 5.57 14.72 10.21
C PHE A 136 4.39 14.00 9.54
N GLU A 137 4.44 12.68 9.56
CA GLU A 137 3.37 11.84 9.01
C GLU A 137 2.52 11.25 10.13
N PRO A 138 1.27 11.76 10.32
CA PRO A 138 0.43 11.36 11.44
C PRO A 138 0.06 9.88 11.43
N MET A 139 -0.22 9.29 10.27
CA MET A 139 -0.54 7.89 10.13
C MET A 139 0.59 6.99 10.65
N TYR A 140 1.79 7.49 10.59
CA TYR A 140 3.00 6.75 10.92
C TYR A 140 3.64 7.22 12.23
N GLN A 141 3.11 8.27 12.79
CA GLN A 141 3.53 8.82 14.09
C GLN A 141 5.02 9.18 14.14
N LYS A 142 5.60 9.60 13.02
CA LYS A 142 7.02 9.98 12.95
C LYS A 142 7.33 11.02 11.90
N GLU A 143 8.51 11.61 12.05
CA GLU A 143 9.09 12.48 11.04
C GLU A 143 9.68 11.64 9.90
N VAL A 144 9.42 12.09 8.68
CA VAL A 144 9.91 11.51 7.44
C VAL A 144 10.83 12.51 6.77
N ALA A 145 12.05 12.10 6.51
CA ALA A 145 12.97 12.87 5.67
C ALA A 145 12.61 12.66 4.19
N GLY A 146 12.75 13.72 3.42
CA GLY A 146 12.56 13.69 1.98
C GLY A 146 13.63 14.47 1.25
N MET A 147 13.85 14.10 -0.01
CA MET A 147 14.75 14.80 -0.92
C MET A 147 14.04 15.05 -2.25
N SER A 148 14.09 16.29 -2.70
CA SER A 148 13.64 16.69 -4.02
C SER A 148 14.83 17.06 -4.89
N ARG A 149 14.73 16.76 -6.20
CA ARG A 149 15.74 17.07 -7.20
C ARG A 149 15.11 17.66 -8.45
N ILE A 150 15.68 18.72 -9.00
CA ILE A 150 15.32 19.20 -10.33
C ILE A 150 15.86 18.21 -11.37
N ILE A 151 14.96 17.50 -12.06
CA ILE A 151 15.34 16.54 -13.10
C ILE A 151 15.16 17.08 -14.51
N GLY A 152 14.50 18.24 -14.66
CA GLY A 152 14.32 18.91 -15.95
C GLY A 152 13.71 20.30 -15.79
N VAL A 153 13.85 21.09 -16.83
CA VAL A 153 13.19 22.40 -16.98
C VAL A 153 12.70 22.49 -18.42
N GLU A 154 11.44 22.83 -18.60
CA GLU A 154 10.81 22.96 -19.91
C GLU A 154 10.00 24.24 -20.04
N GLU A 155 9.70 24.66 -21.27
CA GLU A 155 8.75 25.75 -21.53
C GLU A 155 7.39 25.13 -21.90
N ARG A 156 6.33 25.54 -21.18
CA ARG A 156 4.93 25.21 -21.52
C ARG A 156 4.17 26.49 -21.89
N ILE A 157 3.15 26.35 -22.71
CA ILE A 157 2.20 27.44 -22.97
C ILE A 157 1.01 27.27 -22.05
N LEU A 158 0.89 28.14 -21.06
CA LEU A 158 -0.21 28.15 -20.09
C LEU A 158 -1.05 29.39 -20.35
N ASN A 159 -2.33 29.20 -20.69
CA ASN A 159 -3.25 30.32 -21.04
C ASN A 159 -2.66 31.30 -22.12
N GLY A 160 -1.91 30.76 -23.08
CA GLY A 160 -1.29 31.56 -24.15
C GLY A 160 0.03 32.22 -23.76
N ILE A 161 0.53 32.05 -22.55
CA ILE A 161 1.79 32.62 -22.05
C ILE A 161 2.84 31.51 -21.97
N LYS A 162 4.03 31.78 -22.51
CA LYS A 162 5.18 30.89 -22.29
C LYS A 162 5.62 30.97 -20.85
N THR A 163 5.60 29.85 -20.18
CA THR A 163 5.89 29.70 -18.75
C THR A 163 6.99 28.65 -18.59
N LYS A 164 7.98 28.98 -17.78
CA LYS A 164 9.04 28.03 -17.39
C LYS A 164 8.45 27.06 -16.34
N VAL A 165 8.63 25.76 -16.56
CA VAL A 165 8.13 24.70 -15.70
C VAL A 165 9.29 23.82 -15.25
N TYR A 166 9.41 23.62 -13.97
CA TYR A 166 10.40 22.75 -13.33
C TYR A 166 9.81 21.36 -13.14
N LYS A 167 10.54 20.35 -13.56
CA LYS A 167 10.23 18.95 -13.27
C LYS A 167 11.02 18.53 -12.04
N ILE A 168 10.34 18.25 -10.95
CA ILE A 168 10.91 17.96 -9.64
C ILE A 168 10.59 16.50 -9.29
N LYS A 169 11.62 15.71 -9.04
CA LYS A 169 11.47 14.36 -8.50
C LYS A 169 11.68 14.41 -7.00
N THR A 170 10.70 13.95 -6.24
CA THR A 170 10.72 13.88 -4.79
C THR A 170 10.67 12.42 -4.35
N SER A 171 11.55 12.04 -3.44
CA SER A 171 11.56 10.77 -2.74
C SER A 171 11.44 11.00 -1.23
N LEU A 172 10.64 10.15 -0.57
CA LEU A 172 10.50 10.11 0.87
C LEU A 172 11.20 8.85 1.38
N ASP A 173 12.07 8.99 2.37
CA ASP A 173 12.91 7.89 2.89
C ASP A 173 12.10 6.70 3.42
N LEU A 174 10.85 6.94 3.74
CA LEU A 174 9.98 5.97 4.39
C LEU A 174 9.14 5.13 3.43
N MET A 175 8.80 5.66 2.27
CA MET A 175 7.73 5.10 1.43
C MET A 175 8.24 4.52 0.10
N GLY A 176 9.49 4.81 -0.28
CA GLY A 176 9.99 4.43 -1.61
C GLY A 176 9.13 4.95 -2.77
N ILE A 177 8.13 5.79 -2.46
CA ILE A 177 7.25 6.39 -3.46
C ILE A 177 7.98 7.56 -4.09
N GLU A 178 8.01 7.56 -5.41
CA GLU A 178 8.50 8.69 -6.19
C GLU A 178 7.33 9.57 -6.61
N LEU A 179 7.44 10.85 -6.29
CA LEU A 179 6.55 11.90 -6.76
C LEU A 179 7.29 12.72 -7.81
N VAL A 180 6.67 12.93 -8.95
CA VAL A 180 7.16 13.85 -9.97
C VAL A 180 6.21 15.03 -10.08
N SER A 181 6.68 16.21 -9.67
CA SER A 181 5.92 17.46 -9.71
C SER A 181 6.34 18.33 -10.89
N PHE A 182 5.37 18.91 -11.56
CA PHE A 182 5.57 19.97 -12.55
C PHE A 182 5.12 21.30 -11.94
N VAL A 183 6.08 22.16 -11.66
CA VAL A 183 5.87 23.42 -10.92
C VAL A 183 6.27 24.59 -11.81
N ASP A 184 5.41 25.61 -11.95
CA ASP A 184 5.69 26.79 -12.72
C ASP A 184 6.71 27.71 -12.02
N GLU A 185 7.22 28.70 -12.74
CA GLU A 185 8.21 29.66 -12.20
C GLU A 185 7.69 30.54 -11.05
N ASN A 186 6.38 30.53 -10.77
CA ASN A 186 5.75 31.21 -9.64
C ASN A 186 5.57 30.30 -8.43
N GLY A 187 6.02 29.04 -8.50
CA GLY A 187 5.86 28.06 -7.44
C GLY A 187 4.49 27.38 -7.39
N THR A 188 3.69 27.50 -8.48
CA THR A 188 2.40 26.81 -8.58
C THR A 188 2.59 25.39 -9.11
N THR A 189 2.13 24.41 -8.40
CA THR A 189 2.08 23.01 -8.87
C THR A 189 1.02 22.89 -9.96
N LEU A 190 1.43 22.50 -11.16
CA LEU A 190 0.55 22.29 -12.31
C LEU A 190 0.09 20.83 -12.40
N GLU A 191 0.96 19.93 -12.04
CA GLU A 191 0.71 18.49 -12.11
C GLU A 191 1.62 17.76 -11.13
N ASP A 192 1.06 16.80 -10.41
CA ASP A 192 1.79 15.84 -9.59
C ASP A 192 1.50 14.43 -10.10
N VAL A 193 2.54 13.63 -10.30
CA VAL A 193 2.46 12.24 -10.72
C VAL A 193 3.07 11.36 -9.63
N VAL A 194 2.27 10.51 -9.02
CA VAL A 194 2.67 9.58 -7.97
C VAL A 194 2.75 8.18 -8.55
N ALA A 195 3.95 7.60 -8.52
CA ALA A 195 4.20 6.22 -8.93
C ALA A 195 3.71 5.88 -10.36
N ASP A 196 3.61 6.88 -11.25
CA ASP A 196 3.07 6.78 -12.61
C ASP A 196 1.60 6.29 -12.71
N ILE A 197 0.89 6.16 -11.59
CA ILE A 197 -0.48 5.65 -11.50
C ILE A 197 -1.46 6.78 -11.20
N ILE A 198 -1.12 7.63 -10.23
CA ILE A 198 -1.99 8.72 -9.78
C ILE A 198 -1.45 10.03 -10.34
N THR A 199 -2.30 10.77 -11.04
CA THR A 199 -1.98 12.12 -11.51
C THR A 199 -2.96 13.11 -10.90
N MET A 200 -2.43 14.14 -10.25
CA MET A 200 -3.20 15.34 -9.85
C MET A 200 -2.86 16.46 -10.80
N ARG A 201 -3.85 17.06 -11.46
CA ARG A 201 -3.65 18.12 -12.44
C ARG A 201 -4.44 19.36 -12.05
N LEU A 202 -3.78 20.51 -12.05
CA LEU A 202 -4.40 21.81 -11.77
C LEU A 202 -5.50 22.10 -12.79
N GLU A 203 -6.71 22.34 -12.33
CA GLU A 203 -7.88 22.58 -13.15
C GLU A 203 -8.80 23.63 -12.50
N PRO A 204 -9.66 24.33 -13.27
CA PRO A 204 -10.75 25.10 -12.71
C PRO A 204 -11.69 24.20 -11.87
N GLU A 205 -12.26 24.71 -10.77
CA GLU A 205 -13.13 23.97 -9.87
C GLU A 205 -14.22 23.17 -10.60
N ALA A 206 -14.94 23.82 -11.54
CA ALA A 206 -16.03 23.18 -12.28
C ALA A 206 -15.53 21.96 -13.09
N MET A 207 -14.29 22.01 -13.61
CA MET A 207 -13.68 20.91 -14.34
C MET A 207 -13.15 19.83 -13.39
N ALA A 208 -12.53 20.24 -12.29
CA ALA A 208 -12.01 19.32 -11.28
C ALA A 208 -13.12 18.40 -10.72
N ARG A 209 -14.31 18.96 -10.44
CA ARG A 209 -15.47 18.25 -9.89
C ARG A 209 -16.23 17.38 -10.89
N ASP A 210 -15.96 17.48 -12.19
CA ASP A 210 -16.60 16.64 -13.21
C ASP A 210 -15.89 15.28 -13.29
N VAL A 211 -16.43 14.27 -12.61
CA VAL A 211 -15.81 12.95 -12.41
C VAL A 211 -16.59 11.88 -13.16
N ASN A 212 -15.93 11.13 -14.06
CA ASN A 212 -16.48 10.00 -14.81
C ASN A 212 -15.53 8.79 -14.79
N TYR A 213 -15.30 8.20 -13.61
CA TYR A 213 -14.40 7.06 -13.46
C TYR A 213 -15.14 5.72 -13.59
N THR A 214 -14.65 4.83 -14.45
CA THR A 214 -15.27 3.52 -14.76
C THR A 214 -14.32 2.33 -14.65
N ASN A 215 -13.00 2.56 -14.60
CA ASN A 215 -12.01 1.46 -14.59
C ASN A 215 -11.98 0.72 -13.24
N ASP A 216 -11.83 -0.61 -13.31
CA ASP A 216 -11.60 -1.47 -12.16
C ASP A 216 -10.11 -1.50 -11.81
N VAL A 217 -9.76 -0.99 -10.63
CA VAL A 217 -8.37 -0.85 -10.17
C VAL A 217 -7.66 -2.21 -10.04
N ILE A 218 -8.38 -3.25 -9.63
CA ILE A 218 -7.77 -4.58 -9.44
C ILE A 218 -7.46 -5.22 -10.78
N VAL A 219 -8.42 -5.20 -11.71
CA VAL A 219 -8.21 -5.78 -13.04
C VAL A 219 -7.15 -4.99 -13.82
N SER A 220 -7.14 -3.66 -13.69
CA SER A 220 -6.14 -2.82 -14.37
C SER A 220 -4.74 -2.91 -13.76
N ASN A 221 -4.62 -3.38 -12.51
CA ASN A 221 -3.35 -3.49 -11.77
C ASN A 221 -2.85 -4.93 -11.58
N ALA A 222 -3.49 -5.92 -12.24
CA ALA A 222 -2.98 -7.28 -12.27
C ALA A 222 -1.73 -7.37 -13.14
N ALA A 223 -0.73 -8.13 -12.69
CA ALA A 223 0.37 -8.55 -13.56
C ALA A 223 -0.12 -9.70 -14.44
N LEU A 224 -0.36 -9.40 -15.72
CA LEU A 224 -0.82 -10.38 -16.69
C LEU A 224 0.26 -11.44 -16.93
N VAL A 225 -0.16 -12.68 -17.10
CA VAL A 225 0.73 -13.79 -17.42
C VAL A 225 0.67 -14.12 -18.91
N THR A 226 1.80 -14.56 -19.48
CA THR A 226 1.87 -15.00 -20.89
C THR A 226 1.11 -16.30 -21.14
N ALA A 227 0.93 -17.12 -20.09
CA ALA A 227 0.13 -18.34 -20.13
C ALA A 227 -0.35 -18.70 -18.72
N PRO A 228 -1.51 -19.38 -18.57
CA PRO A 228 -1.94 -19.93 -17.28
C PRO A 228 -0.91 -20.92 -16.72
N ILE A 229 -0.76 -20.93 -15.39
CA ILE A 229 0.14 -21.87 -14.70
C ILE A 229 -0.60 -23.19 -14.45
N ALA A 230 0.02 -24.31 -14.85
CA ALA A 230 -0.51 -25.65 -14.61
C ALA A 230 -0.34 -26.05 -13.13
N ASN A 231 -1.43 -26.51 -12.50
CA ASN A 231 -1.43 -26.97 -11.09
C ASN A 231 -0.71 -26.01 -10.13
N PRO A 232 -1.08 -24.72 -10.10
CA PRO A 232 -0.28 -23.70 -9.40
C PRO A 232 -0.10 -23.99 -7.92
N ARG A 233 -1.09 -24.56 -7.25
CA ARG A 233 -1.07 -24.84 -5.81
C ARG A 233 -0.35 -26.14 -5.42
N GLY A 234 -0.13 -27.04 -6.36
CA GLY A 234 0.51 -28.34 -6.12
C GLY A 234 1.94 -28.45 -6.66
N ARG A 235 2.57 -27.32 -6.97
CA ARG A 235 3.96 -27.31 -7.46
C ARG A 235 4.94 -27.23 -6.30
N ASP A 236 6.03 -27.99 -6.42
CA ASP A 236 7.17 -27.89 -5.49
C ASP A 236 8.14 -26.76 -5.88
N GLU A 237 8.14 -26.39 -7.16
CA GLU A 237 9.01 -25.35 -7.71
C GLU A 237 8.29 -24.56 -8.80
N LEU A 238 8.57 -23.25 -8.87
CA LEU A 238 8.10 -22.36 -9.91
C LEU A 238 9.21 -21.40 -10.33
N GLU A 239 9.52 -21.38 -11.63
CA GLU A 239 10.41 -20.38 -12.24
C GLU A 239 9.61 -19.46 -13.14
N LEU A 240 9.85 -18.14 -13.04
CA LEU A 240 9.19 -17.09 -13.83
C LEU A 240 10.23 -16.04 -14.28
N THR A 241 9.90 -15.31 -15.35
CA THR A 241 10.61 -14.09 -15.71
C THR A 241 9.70 -12.89 -15.43
N LEU A 242 10.22 -11.91 -14.69
CA LEU A 242 9.51 -10.69 -14.33
C LEU A 242 10.10 -9.53 -15.11
N ASP A 243 9.29 -8.84 -15.91
CA ASP A 243 9.65 -7.65 -16.65
C ASP A 243 8.89 -6.44 -16.09
N GLY A 244 9.61 -5.42 -15.62
CA GLY A 244 8.99 -4.23 -15.04
C GLY A 244 9.92 -3.45 -14.10
N PRO A 245 9.40 -2.46 -13.38
CA PRO A 245 10.18 -1.50 -12.61
C PRO A 245 10.63 -2.04 -11.24
N LEU A 246 11.15 -3.28 -11.19
CA LEU A 246 11.77 -3.82 -9.99
C LEU A 246 13.14 -3.16 -9.75
N SER A 247 13.50 -2.98 -8.47
CA SER A 247 14.79 -2.47 -8.03
C SER A 247 15.40 -3.41 -6.97
N GLU A 248 16.62 -3.13 -6.52
CA GLU A 248 17.27 -3.90 -5.46
C GLU A 248 16.42 -3.98 -4.17
N ASP A 249 15.60 -2.97 -3.89
CA ASP A 249 14.71 -2.93 -2.72
C ASP A 249 13.56 -3.95 -2.77
N HIS A 250 13.32 -4.56 -3.93
CA HIS A 250 12.28 -5.59 -4.14
C HIS A 250 12.84 -7.01 -4.21
N LEU A 251 14.18 -7.17 -4.11
CA LEU A 251 14.84 -8.47 -4.25
C LEU A 251 14.93 -9.20 -2.89
N PHE A 252 13.81 -9.68 -2.40
CA PHE A 252 13.75 -10.46 -1.16
C PHE A 252 14.12 -11.92 -1.42
N ASN A 253 15.35 -12.30 -1.06
CA ASN A 253 15.87 -13.66 -1.21
C ASN A 253 15.93 -14.37 0.13
N ASP A 254 15.33 -15.55 0.21
CA ASP A 254 15.32 -16.40 1.40
C ASP A 254 15.27 -17.90 1.01
N GLU A 255 14.95 -18.77 1.97
CA GLU A 255 14.84 -20.21 1.73
C GLU A 255 13.71 -20.57 0.73
N ARG A 256 12.65 -19.76 0.64
CA ARG A 256 11.49 -20.03 -0.21
C ARG A 256 11.65 -19.48 -1.62
N GLN A 257 12.23 -18.29 -1.77
CA GLN A 257 12.31 -17.62 -3.07
C GLN A 257 13.67 -16.98 -3.33
N PHE A 258 13.99 -16.86 -4.61
CA PHE A 258 15.17 -16.17 -5.11
C PHE A 258 14.80 -15.30 -6.32
N ILE A 259 15.17 -14.02 -6.28
CA ILE A 259 14.98 -13.06 -7.37
C ILE A 259 16.35 -12.49 -7.73
N GLU A 260 16.75 -12.58 -9.00
CA GLU A 260 18.01 -12.04 -9.51
C GLU A 260 17.81 -11.26 -10.80
N ALA A 261 18.56 -10.17 -10.96
CA ALA A 261 18.54 -9.38 -12.20
C ALA A 261 19.19 -10.17 -13.37
N ARG A 262 18.58 -10.10 -14.55
CA ARG A 262 19.01 -10.74 -15.80
C ARG A 262 18.86 -9.75 -16.97
N GLY A 263 19.80 -8.83 -17.12
CA GLY A 263 19.70 -7.74 -18.08
C GLY A 263 18.58 -6.77 -17.69
N ASP A 264 17.60 -6.60 -18.56
CA ASP A 264 16.45 -5.71 -18.34
C ASP A 264 15.25 -6.42 -17.64
N SER A 265 15.39 -7.70 -17.28
CA SER A 265 14.40 -8.52 -16.62
C SER A 265 14.92 -9.13 -15.31
N PHE A 266 14.03 -9.81 -14.57
CA PHE A 266 14.37 -10.50 -13.34
C PHE A 266 13.96 -11.98 -13.44
N ARG A 267 14.84 -12.87 -13.01
CA ARG A 267 14.54 -14.28 -12.84
C ARG A 267 14.02 -14.50 -11.43
N PHE A 268 12.82 -15.02 -11.30
CA PHE A 268 12.22 -15.46 -10.04
C PHE A 268 12.22 -16.99 -9.99
N VAL A 269 12.62 -17.54 -8.84
CA VAL A 269 12.48 -18.98 -8.54
C VAL A 269 11.92 -19.11 -7.13
N ALA A 270 10.88 -19.91 -6.97
CA ALA A 270 10.35 -20.29 -5.67
C ALA A 270 10.35 -21.80 -5.49
N HIS A 271 10.58 -22.24 -4.26
CA HIS A 271 10.54 -23.63 -3.84
C HIS A 271 9.60 -23.80 -2.65
N GLN A 272 8.91 -24.93 -2.57
CA GLN A 272 8.19 -25.30 -1.36
C GLN A 272 9.17 -25.46 -0.20
N VAL A 273 8.91 -24.77 0.92
CA VAL A 273 9.77 -24.88 2.11
C VAL A 273 9.66 -26.26 2.72
N SER A 274 10.79 -26.95 2.90
CA SER A 274 10.81 -28.21 3.66
C SER A 274 10.76 -27.93 5.16
N LEU A 275 9.96 -28.70 5.87
CA LEU A 275 9.92 -28.74 7.33
C LEU A 275 10.60 -30.01 7.89
N ASP A 276 11.31 -30.76 7.04
CA ASP A 276 12.10 -31.91 7.46
C ASP A 276 13.36 -31.41 8.21
N ASP A 277 13.80 -32.18 9.19
CA ASP A 277 15.03 -31.90 9.98
C ASP A 277 15.07 -30.52 10.67
N PHE A 278 13.92 -29.98 11.04
CA PHE A 278 13.80 -28.71 11.74
C PHE A 278 13.07 -28.89 13.08
N GLU A 279 13.57 -28.25 14.15
CA GLU A 279 12.96 -28.23 15.46
C GLU A 279 12.16 -26.94 15.66
N PRO A 280 10.82 -27.00 15.83
CA PRO A 280 10.03 -25.81 16.14
C PRO A 280 10.45 -25.14 17.43
N ALA A 281 10.40 -23.81 17.48
CA ALA A 281 10.63 -23.06 18.70
C ALA A 281 9.48 -23.30 19.71
N THR A 282 9.81 -23.19 20.98
CA THR A 282 8.81 -23.24 22.07
C THR A 282 8.32 -21.83 22.39
N LEU A 283 7.01 -21.66 22.58
CA LEU A 283 6.41 -20.37 22.94
C LEU A 283 6.43 -20.10 24.47
N PRO A 284 6.60 -18.83 24.88
CA PRO A 284 6.94 -17.67 24.03
C PRO A 284 8.36 -17.77 23.46
N VAL A 285 8.57 -17.23 22.26
CA VAL A 285 9.91 -17.18 21.66
C VAL A 285 10.78 -16.17 22.39
N GLU A 286 11.98 -16.59 22.85
CA GLU A 286 12.91 -15.76 23.63
C GLU A 286 14.16 -15.33 22.81
N ASN A 287 14.20 -15.62 21.50
CA ASN A 287 15.30 -15.24 20.62
C ASN A 287 15.33 -13.71 20.41
N GLU A 288 16.36 -13.03 20.93
CA GLU A 288 16.52 -11.56 20.89
C GLU A 288 16.54 -11.00 19.46
N GLU A 289 16.99 -11.76 18.46
CA GLU A 289 17.05 -11.33 17.06
C GLU A 289 15.65 -11.12 16.44
N VAL A 290 14.62 -11.78 16.97
CA VAL A 290 13.26 -11.76 16.40
C VAL A 290 12.18 -11.22 17.34
N THR A 291 12.49 -11.05 18.63
CA THR A 291 11.50 -10.58 19.63
C THR A 291 11.02 -9.14 19.39
N HIS A 292 11.78 -8.34 18.62
CA HIS A 292 11.30 -7.00 18.23
C HIS A 292 10.03 -7.07 17.36
N TRP A 293 9.77 -8.20 16.68
CA TRP A 293 8.54 -8.45 15.94
C TRP A 293 7.34 -8.91 16.81
N LEU A 294 7.46 -8.87 18.13
CA LEU A 294 6.34 -9.03 19.07
C LEU A 294 5.68 -7.70 19.42
N ARG A 295 6.37 -6.58 19.16
CA ARG A 295 5.91 -5.24 19.56
C ARG A 295 4.58 -4.89 18.91
N PRO A 296 3.67 -4.24 19.66
CA PRO A 296 2.44 -3.71 19.09
C PRO A 296 2.75 -2.58 18.11
N THR A 297 1.81 -2.36 17.20
CA THR A 297 1.76 -1.20 16.30
C THR A 297 0.32 -0.67 16.28
N VAL A 298 0.10 0.49 15.67
CA VAL A 298 -1.25 1.08 15.51
C VAL A 298 -2.22 0.08 14.84
N PHE A 299 -1.72 -0.72 13.89
CA PHE A 299 -2.53 -1.72 13.19
C PHE A 299 -2.57 -3.09 13.87
N VAL A 300 -1.61 -3.38 14.75
CA VAL A 300 -1.47 -4.68 15.41
C VAL A 300 -1.32 -4.47 16.91
N GLN A 301 -2.43 -4.38 17.63
CA GLN A 301 -2.47 -4.14 19.08
C GLN A 301 -2.24 -5.46 19.87
N SER A 302 -1.07 -6.08 19.68
CA SER A 302 -0.78 -7.41 20.23
C SER A 302 -0.83 -7.52 21.76
N GLU A 303 -0.79 -6.41 22.48
CA GLU A 303 -0.91 -6.35 23.94
C GLU A 303 -2.36 -6.18 24.43
N ALA A 304 -3.33 -6.03 23.52
CA ALA A 304 -4.73 -5.90 23.88
C ALA A 304 -5.27 -7.17 24.53
N PRO A 305 -5.98 -7.07 25.68
CA PRO A 305 -6.51 -8.22 26.39
C PRO A 305 -7.38 -9.13 25.53
N GLU A 306 -8.16 -8.57 24.62
CA GLU A 306 -9.09 -9.28 23.74
C GLU A 306 -8.33 -10.18 22.75
N LEU A 307 -7.21 -9.69 22.18
CA LEU A 307 -6.35 -10.48 21.28
C LEU A 307 -5.64 -11.60 22.06
N ILE A 308 -5.12 -11.29 23.27
CA ILE A 308 -4.45 -12.26 24.13
C ILE A 308 -5.42 -13.39 24.55
N GLU A 309 -6.62 -13.04 24.99
CA GLU A 309 -7.65 -14.00 25.40
C GLU A 309 -8.07 -14.88 24.20
N LYS A 310 -8.31 -14.25 23.04
CA LYS A 310 -8.70 -14.98 21.84
C LYS A 310 -7.60 -15.93 21.38
N ALA A 311 -6.35 -15.46 21.29
CA ALA A 311 -5.23 -16.30 20.88
C ALA A 311 -5.04 -17.50 21.80
N ARG A 312 -5.11 -17.30 23.13
CA ARG A 312 -5.06 -18.38 24.11
C ARG A 312 -6.21 -19.37 23.96
N ALA A 313 -7.43 -18.88 23.68
CA ALA A 313 -8.59 -19.74 23.44
C ALA A 313 -8.43 -20.62 22.19
N ILE A 314 -7.76 -20.12 21.16
CA ILE A 314 -7.49 -20.88 19.92
C ILE A 314 -6.42 -21.94 20.14
N VAL A 315 -5.31 -21.58 20.77
CA VAL A 315 -4.13 -22.47 20.84
C VAL A 315 -4.20 -23.45 22.01
N GLY A 316 -4.90 -23.10 23.12
CA GLY A 316 -4.94 -23.88 24.34
C GLY A 316 -3.56 -24.00 24.99
N ASP A 317 -3.19 -25.23 25.36
CA ASP A 317 -1.90 -25.54 26.00
C ASP A 317 -0.75 -25.80 25.00
N GLU A 318 -0.99 -25.59 23.70
CA GLU A 318 0.03 -25.79 22.68
C GLU A 318 1.19 -24.80 22.84
N ARG A 319 2.43 -25.31 22.73
CA ARG A 319 3.66 -24.51 22.84
C ARG A 319 4.59 -24.69 21.64
N ASP A 320 4.33 -25.66 20.79
CA ASP A 320 5.05 -25.79 19.53
C ASP A 320 4.66 -24.65 18.58
N SER A 321 5.62 -23.81 18.25
CA SER A 321 5.38 -22.59 17.45
C SER A 321 4.80 -22.90 16.06
N LEU A 322 5.17 -24.01 15.43
CA LEU A 322 4.63 -24.42 14.14
C LEU A 322 3.17 -24.86 14.27
N GLN A 323 2.82 -25.65 15.31
CA GLN A 323 1.45 -26.06 15.54
C GLN A 323 0.56 -24.87 15.92
N VAL A 324 1.10 -23.92 16.67
CA VAL A 324 0.42 -22.67 17.00
C VAL A 324 0.15 -21.84 15.75
N ALA A 325 1.16 -21.64 14.89
CA ALA A 325 0.98 -20.94 13.62
C ALA A 325 -0.12 -21.58 12.76
N ARG A 326 -0.14 -22.92 12.66
CA ARG A 326 -1.18 -23.67 11.95
C ARG A 326 -2.58 -23.45 12.54
N LYS A 327 -2.73 -23.57 13.87
CA LYS A 327 -4.01 -23.35 14.55
C LYS A 327 -4.54 -21.94 14.31
N LEU A 328 -3.67 -20.93 14.39
CA LEU A 328 -4.06 -19.54 14.16
C LEU A 328 -4.43 -19.30 12.68
N CYS A 329 -3.66 -19.83 11.73
CA CYS A 329 -3.96 -19.74 10.31
C CYS A 329 -5.34 -20.33 9.97
N HIS A 330 -5.59 -21.57 10.39
CA HIS A 330 -6.88 -22.22 10.17
C HIS A 330 -8.01 -21.45 10.85
N TRP A 331 -7.81 -21.00 12.10
CA TRP A 331 -8.86 -20.27 12.80
C TRP A 331 -9.21 -18.95 12.07
N VAL A 332 -8.22 -18.17 11.62
CA VAL A 332 -8.48 -16.92 10.90
C VAL A 332 -9.22 -17.22 9.61
N SER A 333 -8.73 -18.16 8.81
CA SER A 333 -9.38 -18.56 7.56
C SER A 333 -10.82 -19.03 7.73
N ASP A 334 -11.08 -19.85 8.76
CA ASP A 334 -12.40 -20.44 9.00
C ASP A 334 -13.42 -19.46 9.62
N ASN A 335 -12.94 -18.39 10.28
CA ASN A 335 -13.79 -17.49 11.05
C ASN A 335 -13.89 -16.08 10.45
N MET A 336 -13.16 -15.77 9.39
CA MET A 336 -13.30 -14.52 8.66
C MET A 336 -14.12 -14.69 7.41
N ARG A 337 -14.90 -13.67 7.09
CA ARG A 337 -15.62 -13.55 5.82
C ARG A 337 -14.82 -12.65 4.89
N SER A 338 -14.42 -13.17 3.74
CA SER A 338 -13.76 -12.38 2.71
C SER A 338 -14.71 -11.32 2.16
N THR A 339 -14.34 -10.07 2.33
CA THR A 339 -15.03 -8.89 1.78
C THR A 339 -13.98 -7.98 1.17
N PHE A 340 -14.35 -7.28 0.11
CA PHE A 340 -13.47 -6.31 -0.49
C PHE A 340 -13.64 -4.98 0.22
N SER A 341 -12.57 -4.48 0.85
CA SER A 341 -12.61 -3.19 1.54
C SER A 341 -11.26 -2.48 1.40
N ALA A 342 -11.27 -1.27 0.86
CA ALA A 342 -10.08 -0.41 0.84
C ALA A 342 -10.08 0.47 2.08
N ARG A 343 -9.95 -0.12 3.29
CA ARG A 343 -9.96 0.63 4.53
C ARG A 343 -8.72 0.41 5.38
N LEU A 344 -8.40 1.40 6.18
CA LEU A 344 -7.44 1.22 7.27
C LEU A 344 -8.17 0.57 8.45
N THR A 345 -7.77 -0.65 8.79
CA THR A 345 -8.28 -1.40 9.94
C THR A 345 -7.17 -1.78 10.90
N ASN A 346 -7.53 -2.22 12.07
CA ASN A 346 -6.59 -2.77 13.04
C ASN A 346 -7.04 -4.16 13.53
N ALA A 347 -6.15 -4.88 14.19
CA ALA A 347 -6.39 -6.26 14.59
C ALA A 347 -7.59 -6.42 15.56
N LEU A 348 -7.88 -5.43 16.41
CA LEU A 348 -9.03 -5.45 17.32
C LEU A 348 -10.35 -5.32 16.57
N GLU A 349 -10.42 -4.36 15.63
CA GLU A 349 -11.61 -4.18 14.80
C GLU A 349 -11.88 -5.42 13.95
N VAL A 350 -10.84 -5.98 13.34
CA VAL A 350 -10.97 -7.22 12.55
C VAL A 350 -11.39 -8.40 13.42
N LEU A 351 -10.91 -8.50 14.66
CA LEU A 351 -11.35 -9.55 15.59
C LEU A 351 -12.84 -9.46 15.91
N ASP A 352 -13.39 -8.25 15.99
CA ASP A 352 -14.82 -8.01 16.25
C ASP A 352 -15.67 -8.22 15.00
N SER A 353 -15.34 -7.57 13.89
CA SER A 353 -16.10 -7.61 12.64
C SER A 353 -16.00 -8.95 11.92
N ARG A 354 -14.83 -9.59 11.94
CA ARG A 354 -14.48 -10.82 11.21
C ARG A 354 -14.76 -10.74 9.71
N GLU A 355 -14.50 -9.58 9.16
CA GLU A 355 -14.66 -9.28 7.74
C GLU A 355 -13.43 -8.56 7.21
N GLY A 356 -13.07 -8.83 5.98
CA GLY A 356 -11.98 -8.12 5.30
C GLY A 356 -11.36 -8.91 4.16
N ASP A 357 -10.37 -8.30 3.54
CA ASP A 357 -9.59 -8.92 2.47
C ASP A 357 -8.28 -9.55 2.99
N CYS A 358 -7.29 -9.71 2.14
CA CYS A 358 -6.01 -10.29 2.53
C CYS A 358 -5.27 -9.48 3.61
N THR A 359 -5.48 -8.16 3.64
CA THR A 359 -4.85 -7.27 4.63
C THR A 359 -5.40 -7.56 6.01
N GLU A 360 -6.72 -7.60 6.17
CA GLU A 360 -7.38 -7.87 7.45
C GLU A 360 -7.09 -9.29 7.96
N HIS A 361 -7.11 -10.31 7.08
CA HIS A 361 -6.72 -11.66 7.45
C HIS A 361 -5.30 -11.70 8.01
N SER A 362 -4.36 -11.02 7.36
CA SER A 362 -2.95 -10.98 7.76
C SER A 362 -2.75 -10.22 9.07
N ILE A 363 -3.36 -9.04 9.23
CA ILE A 363 -3.27 -8.21 10.43
C ILE A 363 -3.83 -8.97 11.65
N LEU A 364 -4.99 -9.61 11.52
CA LEU A 364 -5.58 -10.39 12.60
C LEU A 364 -4.70 -11.59 12.99
N PHE A 365 -4.21 -12.33 12.00
CA PHE A 365 -3.29 -13.45 12.24
C PHE A 365 -2.03 -12.98 12.99
N ILE A 366 -1.39 -11.90 12.55
CA ILE A 366 -0.19 -11.34 13.17
C ILE A 366 -0.49 -10.85 14.58
N GLY A 367 -1.63 -10.19 14.80
CA GLY A 367 -2.06 -9.73 16.10
C GLY A 367 -2.21 -10.88 17.10
N LEU A 368 -2.89 -11.95 16.69
CA LEU A 368 -3.04 -13.17 17.50
C LEU A 368 -1.72 -13.89 17.77
N ALA A 369 -0.84 -13.95 16.77
CA ALA A 369 0.49 -14.58 16.89
C ALA A 369 1.38 -13.82 17.87
N ARG A 370 1.51 -12.50 17.72
CA ARG A 370 2.31 -11.66 18.61
C ARG A 370 1.77 -11.68 20.04
N ALA A 371 0.44 -11.72 20.24
CA ALA A 371 -0.23 -11.72 21.54
C ALA A 371 0.11 -12.93 22.43
N ILE A 372 0.61 -14.01 21.84
CA ILE A 372 1.03 -15.22 22.58
C ILE A 372 2.51 -15.50 22.49
N GLY A 373 3.30 -14.53 22.04
CA GLY A 373 4.76 -14.62 21.98
C GLY A 373 5.30 -15.32 20.75
N LEU A 374 4.56 -15.38 19.64
CA LEU A 374 5.03 -15.86 18.32
C LEU A 374 5.39 -14.66 17.43
N PRO A 375 6.69 -14.39 17.18
CA PRO A 375 7.10 -13.27 16.33
C PRO A 375 6.53 -13.42 14.92
N ALA A 376 5.88 -12.36 14.45
CA ALA A 376 5.23 -12.34 13.15
C ALA A 376 5.32 -10.95 12.52
N ARG A 377 5.32 -10.88 11.17
CA ARG A 377 5.33 -9.64 10.40
C ARG A 377 4.55 -9.78 9.11
N GLU A 378 4.15 -8.65 8.57
CA GLU A 378 3.47 -8.53 7.30
C GLU A 378 4.44 -8.84 6.15
N VAL A 379 3.91 -9.43 5.10
CA VAL A 379 4.56 -9.64 3.80
C VAL A 379 3.59 -9.21 2.72
N ALA A 380 4.09 -8.52 1.70
CA ALA A 380 3.30 -8.13 0.56
C ALA A 380 4.03 -8.43 -0.75
N GLY A 381 3.25 -8.59 -1.80
CA GLY A 381 3.73 -8.90 -3.13
C GLY A 381 2.60 -9.32 -4.05
N LEU A 382 2.80 -10.36 -4.81
CA LEU A 382 1.82 -10.87 -5.76
C LEU A 382 1.51 -12.34 -5.48
N VAL A 383 0.28 -12.76 -5.73
CA VAL A 383 -0.12 -14.17 -5.73
C VAL A 383 -0.87 -14.51 -7.02
N TYR A 384 -0.63 -15.70 -7.54
CA TYR A 384 -1.34 -16.18 -8.72
C TYR A 384 -2.78 -16.55 -8.38
N VAL A 385 -3.73 -16.03 -9.17
CA VAL A 385 -5.15 -16.35 -9.08
C VAL A 385 -5.58 -16.99 -10.39
N GLU A 386 -6.24 -18.15 -10.26
CA GLU A 386 -6.88 -18.87 -11.37
C GLU A 386 -8.25 -18.25 -11.66
N GLY A 387 -8.81 -18.53 -12.83
CA GLY A 387 -10.17 -18.11 -13.19
C GLY A 387 -10.26 -17.54 -14.60
N ASN A 388 -11.23 -16.67 -14.84
CA ASN A 388 -11.50 -16.08 -16.16
C ASN A 388 -10.36 -15.16 -16.65
N GLN A 389 -9.65 -14.56 -15.72
CA GLN A 389 -8.46 -13.74 -15.99
C GLN A 389 -7.31 -14.22 -15.10
N PRO A 390 -6.62 -15.31 -15.48
CA PRO A 390 -5.53 -15.82 -14.70
C PRO A 390 -4.37 -14.83 -14.70
N GLY A 391 -3.80 -14.57 -13.54
CA GLY A 391 -2.73 -13.58 -13.39
C GLY A 391 -2.23 -13.48 -11.96
N PHE A 392 -1.24 -12.63 -11.76
CA PHE A 392 -0.73 -12.31 -10.44
C PHE A 392 -1.36 -10.99 -9.97
N TYR A 393 -1.95 -11.03 -8.78
CA TYR A 393 -2.64 -9.91 -8.16
C TYR A 393 -1.91 -9.51 -6.89
N PHE A 394 -1.98 -8.22 -6.54
CA PHE A 394 -1.48 -7.74 -5.26
C PHE A 394 -2.08 -8.55 -4.12
N HIS A 395 -1.23 -8.95 -3.17
CA HIS A 395 -1.62 -9.79 -2.06
C HIS A 395 -0.75 -9.52 -0.84
N GLN A 396 -1.36 -9.63 0.34
CA GLN A 396 -0.70 -9.54 1.63
C GLN A 396 -0.90 -10.86 2.38
N TRP A 397 0.19 -11.31 3.03
CA TRP A 397 0.18 -12.48 3.91
C TRP A 397 1.10 -12.26 5.10
N ALA A 398 1.39 -13.28 5.87
CA ALA A 398 2.21 -13.18 7.06
C ALA A 398 3.47 -14.03 6.99
N LYS A 399 4.50 -13.62 7.73
CA LYS A 399 5.70 -14.39 7.99
C LYS A 399 5.86 -14.56 9.50
N VAL A 400 6.12 -15.80 9.96
CA VAL A 400 6.22 -16.13 11.37
C VAL A 400 7.52 -16.87 11.68
N TRP A 401 8.02 -16.68 12.91
CA TRP A 401 9.22 -17.35 13.40
C TRP A 401 8.86 -18.60 14.19
N VAL A 402 9.07 -19.74 13.59
CA VAL A 402 8.79 -21.04 14.22
C VAL A 402 10.07 -21.82 14.62
N GLY A 403 11.21 -21.15 14.71
CA GLY A 403 12.56 -21.68 14.76
C GLY A 403 13.36 -21.32 13.52
N LYS A 404 12.63 -21.03 12.45
CA LYS A 404 13.03 -20.34 11.23
C LYS A 404 11.87 -19.52 10.73
N TRP A 405 12.09 -18.61 9.80
CA TRP A 405 11.01 -17.83 9.18
C TRP A 405 10.27 -18.68 8.14
N ILE A 406 8.93 -18.75 8.26
CA ILE A 406 8.05 -19.35 7.26
C ILE A 406 6.96 -18.36 6.85
N ASP A 407 6.57 -18.42 5.58
CA ASP A 407 5.46 -17.63 5.05
C ASP A 407 4.14 -18.41 5.26
N VAL A 408 3.11 -17.73 5.78
CA VAL A 408 1.78 -18.28 6.12
C VAL A 408 0.73 -17.39 5.49
N ASP A 409 -0.23 -17.97 4.79
CA ASP A 409 -1.33 -17.22 4.19
C ASP A 409 -2.68 -17.59 4.81
N PRO A 410 -3.20 -16.79 5.74
CA PRO A 410 -4.50 -17.04 6.37
C PRO A 410 -5.69 -16.77 5.45
N THR A 411 -5.51 -16.05 4.34
CA THR A 411 -6.58 -15.79 3.35
C THR A 411 -6.91 -17.05 2.56
N PHE A 412 -5.87 -17.76 2.10
CA PHE A 412 -6.00 -19.00 1.34
C PHE A 412 -5.87 -20.27 2.20
N ASN A 413 -5.87 -20.13 3.53
CA ASN A 413 -5.69 -21.24 4.48
C ASN A 413 -4.40 -22.04 4.26
N GLN A 414 -3.33 -21.36 3.89
CA GLN A 414 -2.04 -21.99 3.65
C GLN A 414 -1.11 -21.82 4.85
N THR A 415 -0.87 -22.88 5.58
CA THR A 415 0.07 -22.89 6.71
C THR A 415 1.54 -22.85 6.26
N LEU A 416 1.78 -23.03 4.98
CA LEU A 416 2.98 -22.71 4.22
C LEU A 416 2.52 -22.11 2.91
N ALA A 417 2.89 -20.87 2.63
CA ALA A 417 2.58 -20.21 1.38
C ALA A 417 3.22 -20.97 0.21
N ASP A 418 2.45 -21.27 -0.83
CA ASP A 418 2.90 -22.01 -1.99
C ASP A 418 3.86 -21.19 -2.87
N VAL A 419 4.41 -21.85 -3.89
CA VAL A 419 5.42 -21.27 -4.80
C VAL A 419 4.89 -20.14 -5.69
N THR A 420 3.58 -19.91 -5.72
CA THR A 420 2.96 -18.84 -6.52
C THR A 420 2.92 -17.49 -5.81
N HIS A 421 3.39 -17.40 -4.57
CA HIS A 421 3.55 -16.14 -3.86
C HIS A 421 4.88 -15.49 -4.21
N ILE A 422 4.86 -14.35 -4.84
CA ILE A 422 6.05 -13.52 -5.16
C ILE A 422 6.17 -12.44 -4.10
N LYS A 423 7.09 -12.59 -3.16
CA LYS A 423 7.33 -11.62 -2.11
C LYS A 423 8.19 -10.48 -2.63
N LEU A 424 7.70 -9.25 -2.50
CA LEU A 424 8.34 -8.03 -2.97
C LEU A 424 8.51 -6.97 -1.87
N ALA A 425 7.89 -7.18 -0.70
CA ALA A 425 8.06 -6.36 0.49
C ALA A 425 7.87 -7.18 1.77
N GLU A 426 8.58 -6.81 2.84
CA GLU A 426 8.40 -7.34 4.20
C GLU A 426 8.31 -6.21 5.21
N GLY A 427 7.44 -6.33 6.21
CA GLY A 427 7.21 -5.35 7.27
C GLY A 427 5.89 -4.62 7.12
N ASP A 428 5.77 -3.47 7.76
CA ASP A 428 4.54 -2.70 7.87
C ASP A 428 4.06 -2.09 6.53
N LEU A 429 2.93 -1.40 6.59
CA LEU A 429 2.29 -0.72 5.46
C LEU A 429 3.25 0.19 4.65
N PHE A 430 4.30 0.74 5.27
CA PHE A 430 5.32 1.55 4.59
C PHE A 430 6.13 0.78 3.58
N ASN A 431 6.61 -0.39 4.04
CA ASN A 431 7.39 -1.25 3.18
C ASN A 431 6.55 -1.75 2.00
N GLN A 432 5.24 -1.88 2.21
CA GLN A 432 4.28 -2.25 1.16
C GLN A 432 4.04 -1.12 0.15
N ALA A 433 4.11 0.14 0.56
CA ALA A 433 3.97 1.28 -0.34
C ALA A 433 5.02 1.29 -1.47
N ARG A 434 6.16 0.62 -1.28
CA ARG A 434 7.19 0.40 -2.33
C ARG A 434 6.67 -0.40 -3.52
N LEU A 435 5.55 -1.12 -3.36
CA LEU A 435 4.94 -1.91 -4.44
C LEU A 435 4.08 -1.06 -5.38
N ILE A 436 3.70 0.16 -4.99
CA ILE A 436 2.85 1.02 -5.81
C ILE A 436 3.39 1.22 -7.24
N PRO A 437 4.71 1.47 -7.46
CA PRO A 437 5.25 1.61 -8.80
C PRO A 437 5.23 0.32 -9.62
N ILE A 438 5.13 -0.84 -8.97
CA ILE A 438 5.17 -2.16 -9.60
C ILE A 438 3.77 -2.60 -10.03
N ILE A 439 2.75 -2.23 -9.24
CA ILE A 439 1.36 -2.60 -9.48
C ILE A 439 0.92 -2.08 -10.84
N GLY A 440 0.44 -3.00 -11.71
CA GLY A 440 0.01 -2.68 -13.07
C GLY A 440 1.12 -2.47 -14.10
N ASN A 441 2.39 -2.47 -13.67
CA ASN A 441 3.56 -2.25 -14.53
C ASN A 441 4.49 -3.47 -14.63
N LEU A 442 4.07 -4.62 -14.13
CA LEU A 442 4.82 -5.87 -14.18
C LEU A 442 4.22 -6.84 -15.17
N GLU A 443 5.01 -7.34 -16.11
CA GLU A 443 4.67 -8.46 -16.98
C GLU A 443 5.37 -9.72 -16.45
N ILE A 444 4.62 -10.84 -16.37
CA ILE A 444 5.15 -12.10 -15.86
C ILE A 444 5.10 -13.15 -16.95
N LYS A 445 6.29 -13.63 -17.37
CA LYS A 445 6.43 -14.68 -18.37
C LYS A 445 6.49 -16.05 -17.70
N VAL A 446 5.53 -16.88 -18.07
CA VAL A 446 5.43 -18.29 -17.62
C VAL A 446 6.16 -19.14 -18.65
N PRO A 447 7.20 -19.93 -18.26
CA PRO A 447 7.87 -20.82 -19.18
C PRO A 447 6.96 -21.99 -19.57
N GLU A 448 7.19 -22.58 -20.76
CA GLU A 448 6.40 -23.72 -21.27
C GLU A 448 6.33 -24.90 -20.28
N THR A 449 7.36 -25.12 -19.49
CA THR A 449 7.41 -26.17 -18.46
C THR A 449 6.44 -25.94 -17.29
N ALA A 450 5.97 -24.71 -17.11
CA ALA A 450 5.02 -24.33 -16.08
C ALA A 450 3.64 -23.97 -16.63
N ALA A 451 3.50 -23.75 -17.95
CA ALA A 451 2.25 -23.38 -18.59
C ALA A 451 1.25 -24.55 -18.57
N ALA A 452 -0.05 -24.22 -18.41
CA ALA A 452 -1.12 -25.16 -18.65
C ALA A 452 -1.31 -25.38 -20.18
N GLU A 453 -1.66 -26.60 -20.58
CA GLU A 453 -2.05 -26.87 -21.95
C GLU A 453 -3.32 -26.03 -22.27
N THR A 454 -3.21 -25.15 -23.25
CA THR A 454 -4.40 -24.45 -23.78
C THR A 454 -5.17 -25.44 -24.62
N GLU A 455 -6.40 -25.76 -24.20
CA GLU A 455 -7.29 -26.47 -25.10
C GLU A 455 -7.45 -25.63 -26.40
N PRO A 456 -7.31 -26.25 -27.60
CA PRO A 456 -7.51 -25.49 -28.85
C PRO A 456 -8.95 -24.98 -28.86
N GLU A 457 -9.12 -23.67 -29.07
CA GLU A 457 -10.44 -23.10 -29.34
C GLU A 457 -11.12 -23.95 -30.41
N ASP A 458 -12.24 -24.59 -30.03
CA ASP A 458 -13.08 -25.35 -30.92
C ASP A 458 -13.65 -24.36 -31.94
N THR A 459 -12.97 -24.23 -33.10
CA THR A 459 -13.47 -23.49 -34.23
C THR A 459 -14.71 -24.23 -34.70
N ALA A 460 -15.87 -23.85 -34.14
CA ALA A 460 -17.18 -24.31 -34.61
C ALA A 460 -17.30 -24.03 -36.11
N SER A 461 -17.00 -25.06 -36.89
CA SER A 461 -17.26 -25.08 -38.31
C SER A 461 -18.75 -24.89 -38.52
N GLY A 462 -19.13 -23.77 -39.13
CA GLY A 462 -20.49 -23.51 -39.57
C GLY A 462 -20.99 -24.63 -40.44
N GLY A 463 -21.89 -25.43 -39.90
CA GLY A 463 -22.73 -26.36 -40.67
C GLY A 463 -23.92 -25.61 -41.26
N ASP A 464 -23.87 -25.35 -42.53
CA ASP A 464 -25.03 -24.93 -43.34
C ASP A 464 -26.18 -25.91 -43.16
N ALA A 465 -27.21 -25.50 -42.44
CA ALA A 465 -28.50 -26.23 -42.43
C ALA A 465 -29.40 -25.62 -43.47
N GLU A 466 -29.45 -26.27 -44.67
CA GLU A 466 -30.47 -26.02 -45.66
C GLU A 466 -31.87 -26.28 -45.07
N ALA A 467 -32.68 -25.24 -45.05
CA ALA A 467 -34.10 -25.33 -44.75
C ALA A 467 -34.86 -25.89 -45.96
N LYS A 468 -35.48 -27.08 -45.84
CA LYS A 468 -36.52 -27.58 -46.79
C LYS A 468 -37.88 -26.99 -46.43
N PRO A 469 -38.68 -26.55 -47.40
CA PRO A 469 -40.02 -26.04 -47.12
C PRO A 469 -41.00 -27.22 -46.93
N ALA A 470 -41.87 -27.07 -45.92
CA ALA A 470 -43.00 -27.98 -45.72
C ALA A 470 -44.13 -27.60 -46.62
N SER A 471 -44.68 -28.64 -47.27
CA SER A 471 -45.98 -28.67 -47.98
C SER A 471 -47.12 -28.90 -46.99
#